data_68d17030b0d7624a3c5fb24127ae381a
#
_entry.id   68d17030b0d7624a3c5fb24127ae381a
#
_cell.length_a   1.000
_cell.length_b   1.000
_cell.length_c   1.000
_cell.angle_alpha   90.00
_cell.angle_beta   90.00
_cell.angle_gamma   90.00
#
_symmetry.space_group_name_H-M   'P 1'
#
loop_
_entity.id
_entity.type
_entity.pdbx_description
1 polymer ?
#
loop_
_entity_poly.entity_id
_entity_poly.type
_entity_poly.pdbx_seq_one_letter_code
_entity_poly.pdbx_strand_id
1 'polypeptide(L)'
;MFRFFENLVDPYVAYPQSDTPPRRLWPFLAEYIRPFRKVFVATATLSVLAAFADVALIWYVGRLVDQLANTGPAAFFTAHGAEVLAVALAVLVLRPLVMVGNVALLHNTILPNFGTMIRWRAHAHVIRQPVGWFESDFAGRIANRIMQTPPAAGDAVFQTFDAMAFASVTIVGAGLMLAEADPRLVLPLIVWFALYVALVKWTVKRAGPAAKASSDARSAITGRVVDAYTNIHSVKLFARHETEMEYARESIENARETFKQEMRIITKMDLALTVLNGGLIVAITGWAILLWVQGAATVGTVAAATALVLRLNNMTYWIMWSFTSLVQALGVVQEGMETITHPIGLVDVPGAKPLAFRKGLIEIDGVSHHYGRGFGGLQNLSLTIQPGEKIGVVGRSGAGKSTLVKLMLRFYDTESGRILIDGQDISNVTQDSLRAHIGMVSQDSSLLHRSVRDNILYGRPEASEAEMIAAARQAEAHEFILTLEDQQGRTGYDAQVGERVVKLSGGQRQRVTLARVILKNAPILILDEATSALDSEAEAAIQEALYGVMAGKTVIAIAHRLSTIAAMDRIVVLEDGRIAETGSHAELLKADGLYARFWARQSGGFIGLEDEA
;
A
#
# COMPACT_ATOMS: atom_id res chain seq x y z
N MET A 1 26.42 -16.25 -12.05
CA MET A 1 25.19 -16.88 -12.57
C MET A 1 23.96 -16.13 -12.02
N PHE A 2 23.74 -16.00 -10.70
CA PHE A 2 22.55 -15.37 -10.12
C PHE A 2 22.34 -13.92 -10.56
N ARG A 3 23.36 -13.06 -10.53
CA ARG A 3 23.28 -11.66 -10.99
C ARG A 3 22.78 -11.49 -12.44
N PHE A 4 23.01 -12.48 -13.29
CA PHE A 4 22.47 -12.46 -14.65
C PHE A 4 20.93 -12.53 -14.63
N PHE A 5 20.36 -13.45 -13.86
CA PHE A 5 18.92 -13.61 -13.74
C PHE A 5 18.28 -12.42 -13.00
N GLU A 6 18.91 -11.93 -11.93
CA GLU A 6 18.47 -10.79 -11.14
C GLU A 6 18.32 -9.51 -11.98
N ASN A 7 19.21 -9.31 -12.96
CA ASN A 7 19.26 -8.12 -13.81
C ASN A 7 18.52 -8.26 -15.14
N LEU A 8 17.78 -9.34 -15.39
CA LEU A 8 17.04 -9.52 -16.64
C LEU A 8 15.90 -8.50 -16.81
N VAL A 9 15.33 -8.02 -15.73
CA VAL A 9 14.29 -6.99 -15.74
C VAL A 9 14.56 -5.99 -14.60
N ASP A 10 14.68 -4.71 -14.97
CA ASP A 10 14.76 -3.63 -14.00
C ASP A 10 13.35 -3.33 -13.43
N PRO A 11 13.11 -3.47 -12.11
CA PRO A 11 11.84 -3.17 -11.50
C PRO A 11 11.49 -1.66 -11.51
N TYR A 12 12.47 -0.79 -11.71
CA TYR A 12 12.32 0.66 -11.74
C TYR A 12 12.25 1.26 -13.15
N VAL A 13 12.10 0.39 -14.16
CA VAL A 13 11.98 0.84 -15.56
C VAL A 13 10.93 1.95 -15.70
N ALA A 14 11.28 3.00 -16.45
CA ALA A 14 10.38 4.11 -16.72
C ALA A 14 9.07 3.64 -17.37
N TYR A 15 7.95 4.19 -16.91
CA TYR A 15 6.61 3.87 -17.40
C TYR A 15 5.77 5.15 -17.50
N PRO A 16 4.80 5.22 -18.41
CA PRO A 16 3.88 6.35 -18.47
C PRO A 16 3.00 6.35 -17.22
N GLN A 17 3.11 7.43 -16.44
CA GLN A 17 2.24 7.60 -15.27
C GLN A 17 0.83 7.98 -15.74
N SER A 18 -0.17 7.24 -15.30
CA SER A 18 -1.58 7.51 -15.57
C SER A 18 -2.27 8.03 -14.31
N ASP A 19 -3.09 9.07 -14.46
CA ASP A 19 -3.93 9.57 -13.37
C ASP A 19 -5.18 8.71 -13.16
N THR A 20 -5.50 7.88 -14.15
CA THR A 20 -6.62 6.93 -14.13
C THR A 20 -6.15 5.51 -14.48
N PRO A 21 -5.46 4.80 -13.56
CA PRO A 21 -5.01 3.43 -13.80
C PRO A 21 -6.17 2.47 -14.11
N PRO A 22 -5.90 1.34 -14.80
CA PRO A 22 -6.94 0.36 -15.12
C PRO A 22 -7.59 -0.22 -13.85
N ARG A 23 -8.94 -0.10 -13.74
CA ARG A 23 -9.72 -0.63 -12.62
C ARG A 23 -10.15 -2.09 -12.78
N ARG A 24 -9.89 -2.72 -13.92
CA ARG A 24 -10.19 -4.15 -14.17
C ARG A 24 -8.93 -4.97 -13.94
N LEU A 25 -9.10 -6.13 -13.30
CA LEU A 25 -7.99 -7.01 -12.90
C LEU A 25 -7.03 -7.36 -14.06
N TRP A 26 -7.56 -7.84 -15.17
CA TRP A 26 -6.72 -8.28 -16.29
C TRP A 26 -5.96 -7.14 -16.98
N PRO A 27 -6.56 -6.00 -17.32
CA PRO A 27 -5.81 -4.84 -17.81
C PRO A 27 -4.75 -4.34 -16.83
N PHE A 28 -5.05 -4.33 -15.53
CA PHE A 28 -4.10 -3.98 -14.48
C PHE A 28 -2.90 -4.92 -14.48
N LEU A 29 -3.12 -6.24 -14.36
CA LEU A 29 -2.02 -7.22 -14.38
C LEU A 29 -1.24 -7.19 -15.71
N ALA A 30 -1.89 -7.00 -16.86
CA ALA A 30 -1.24 -6.95 -18.15
C ALA A 30 -0.23 -5.80 -18.27
N GLU A 31 -0.48 -4.66 -17.62
CA GLU A 31 0.44 -3.53 -17.60
C GLU A 31 1.77 -3.89 -16.88
N TYR A 32 1.68 -4.64 -15.78
CA TYR A 32 2.85 -5.10 -15.02
C TYR A 32 3.52 -6.31 -15.66
N ILE A 33 2.77 -7.19 -16.32
CA ILE A 33 3.30 -8.38 -17.03
C ILE A 33 4.09 -7.95 -18.29
N ARG A 34 3.72 -6.85 -18.94
CA ARG A 34 4.34 -6.41 -20.20
C ARG A 34 5.87 -6.33 -20.18
N PRO A 35 6.56 -5.76 -19.18
CA PRO A 35 8.01 -5.77 -19.09
C PRO A 35 8.61 -7.17 -18.93
N PHE A 36 7.88 -8.09 -18.30
CA PHE A 36 8.30 -9.46 -18.00
C PHE A 36 7.92 -10.49 -19.07
N ARG A 37 7.21 -10.11 -20.14
CA ARG A 37 6.62 -11.06 -21.09
C ARG A 37 7.60 -12.10 -21.62
N LYS A 38 8.87 -11.71 -21.90
CA LYS A 38 9.89 -12.63 -22.39
C LYS A 38 10.28 -13.66 -21.31
N VAL A 39 10.39 -13.22 -20.07
CA VAL A 39 10.70 -14.06 -18.91
C VAL A 39 9.55 -15.03 -18.66
N PHE A 40 8.30 -14.58 -18.66
CA PHE A 40 7.13 -15.46 -18.49
C PHE A 40 7.01 -16.50 -19.60
N VAL A 41 7.26 -16.12 -20.85
CA VAL A 41 7.29 -17.08 -21.98
C VAL A 41 8.41 -18.10 -21.77
N ALA A 42 9.61 -17.67 -21.39
CA ALA A 42 10.72 -18.58 -21.09
C ALA A 42 10.41 -19.54 -19.93
N THR A 43 9.85 -19.02 -18.83
CA THR A 43 9.42 -19.84 -17.68
C THR A 43 8.34 -20.85 -18.10
N ALA A 44 7.30 -20.42 -18.80
CA ALA A 44 6.26 -21.32 -19.30
C ALA A 44 6.83 -22.40 -20.23
N THR A 45 7.75 -22.04 -21.12
CA THR A 45 8.42 -23.00 -22.01
C THR A 45 9.23 -24.02 -21.21
N LEU A 46 10.00 -23.58 -20.21
CA LEU A 46 10.77 -24.49 -19.35
C LEU A 46 9.86 -25.38 -18.50
N SER A 47 8.72 -24.85 -18.00
CA SER A 47 7.71 -25.65 -17.28
C SER A 47 7.08 -26.72 -18.18
N VAL A 48 6.78 -26.38 -19.43
CA VAL A 48 6.30 -27.34 -20.45
C VAL A 48 7.35 -28.43 -20.72
N LEU A 49 8.61 -28.04 -20.91
CA LEU A 49 9.70 -29.00 -21.12
C LEU A 49 9.93 -29.90 -19.89
N ALA A 50 9.82 -29.36 -18.69
CA ALA A 50 9.94 -30.13 -17.45
C ALA A 50 8.79 -31.15 -17.33
N ALA A 51 7.55 -30.73 -17.60
CA ALA A 51 6.39 -31.62 -17.59
C ALA A 51 6.51 -32.73 -18.66
N PHE A 52 6.95 -32.37 -19.86
CA PHE A 52 7.19 -33.35 -20.93
C PHE A 52 8.29 -34.36 -20.54
N ALA A 53 9.40 -33.89 -19.95
CA ALA A 53 10.46 -34.78 -19.48
C ALA A 53 9.98 -35.77 -18.42
N ASP A 54 9.10 -35.32 -17.50
CA ASP A 54 8.51 -36.18 -16.46
C ASP A 54 7.58 -37.25 -17.07
N VAL A 55 6.75 -36.92 -18.04
CA VAL A 55 5.88 -37.87 -18.74
C VAL A 55 6.70 -38.84 -19.58
N ALA A 56 7.70 -38.34 -20.32
CA ALA A 56 8.61 -39.17 -21.13
C ALA A 56 9.39 -40.19 -20.26
N LEU A 57 9.78 -39.78 -19.04
CA LEU A 57 10.47 -40.68 -18.13
C LEU A 57 9.53 -41.83 -17.66
N ILE A 58 8.28 -41.56 -17.40
CA ILE A 58 7.28 -42.59 -17.05
C ILE A 58 7.05 -43.53 -18.21
N TRP A 59 6.92 -43.01 -19.44
CA TRP A 59 6.82 -43.82 -20.64
C TRP A 59 8.04 -44.74 -20.82
N TYR A 60 9.26 -44.19 -20.57
CA TYR A 60 10.51 -44.96 -20.65
C TYR A 60 10.57 -46.08 -19.62
N VAL A 61 10.03 -45.88 -18.39
CA VAL A 61 9.94 -46.93 -17.38
C VAL A 61 9.16 -48.13 -17.89
N GLY A 62 8.03 -47.90 -18.53
CA GLY A 62 7.25 -48.98 -19.17
C GLY A 62 8.04 -49.70 -20.26
N ARG A 63 8.68 -48.94 -21.15
CA ARG A 63 9.51 -49.50 -22.22
C ARG A 63 10.72 -50.29 -21.66
N LEU A 64 11.34 -49.81 -20.60
CA LEU A 64 12.44 -50.51 -19.91
C LEU A 64 12.00 -51.85 -19.32
N VAL A 65 10.80 -51.90 -18.73
CA VAL A 65 10.22 -53.17 -18.17
C VAL A 65 9.99 -54.16 -19.32
N ASP A 66 9.47 -53.72 -20.48
CA ASP A 66 9.26 -54.61 -21.64
C ASP A 66 10.61 -55.09 -22.21
N GLN A 67 11.61 -54.21 -22.30
CA GLN A 67 12.95 -54.60 -22.78
C GLN A 67 13.60 -55.64 -21.83
N LEU A 68 13.45 -55.43 -20.50
CA LEU A 68 13.96 -56.39 -19.53
C LEU A 68 13.23 -57.74 -19.58
N ALA A 69 11.92 -57.74 -19.86
CA ALA A 69 11.14 -58.97 -19.97
C ALA A 69 11.46 -59.76 -21.22
N ASN A 70 11.83 -59.08 -22.32
CA ASN A 70 12.06 -59.70 -23.65
C ASN A 70 13.54 -60.01 -23.92
N THR A 71 14.48 -59.40 -23.18
CA THR A 71 15.94 -59.53 -23.43
C THR A 71 16.61 -60.19 -22.21
N GLY A 72 17.34 -61.27 -22.40
CA GLY A 72 18.05 -61.94 -21.31
C GLY A 72 19.14 -61.04 -20.70
N PRO A 73 19.49 -61.22 -19.40
CA PRO A 73 20.45 -60.37 -18.70
C PRO A 73 21.79 -60.16 -19.39
N ALA A 74 22.32 -61.19 -20.04
CA ALA A 74 23.61 -61.16 -20.73
C ALA A 74 23.66 -60.31 -21.99
N ALA A 75 22.51 -60.18 -22.70
CA ALA A 75 22.39 -59.43 -23.95
C ALA A 75 21.82 -58.02 -23.80
N PHE A 76 21.34 -57.66 -22.59
CA PHE A 76 20.61 -56.41 -22.37
C PHE A 76 21.42 -55.16 -22.71
N PHE A 77 22.65 -55.05 -22.18
CA PHE A 77 23.47 -53.88 -22.42
C PHE A 77 24.03 -53.79 -23.84
N THR A 78 24.24 -54.94 -24.52
CA THR A 78 24.65 -54.92 -25.94
C THR A 78 23.53 -54.50 -26.87
N ALA A 79 22.26 -54.80 -26.51
CA ALA A 79 21.11 -54.43 -27.31
C ALA A 79 20.57 -53.03 -27.01
N HIS A 80 20.56 -52.64 -25.72
CA HIS A 80 19.85 -51.41 -25.25
C HIS A 80 20.79 -50.44 -24.49
N GLY A 81 22.10 -50.73 -24.33
CA GLY A 81 22.99 -49.91 -23.52
C GLY A 81 23.11 -48.47 -23.99
N ALA A 82 23.09 -48.19 -25.28
CA ALA A 82 23.11 -46.81 -25.82
C ALA A 82 21.85 -46.02 -25.47
N GLU A 83 20.68 -46.67 -25.51
CA GLU A 83 19.41 -46.06 -25.13
C GLU A 83 19.36 -45.73 -23.61
N VAL A 84 19.76 -46.69 -22.77
CA VAL A 84 19.86 -46.51 -21.33
C VAL A 84 20.83 -45.37 -20.98
N LEU A 85 21.99 -45.30 -21.64
CA LEU A 85 22.96 -44.22 -21.45
C LEU A 85 22.40 -42.86 -21.87
N ALA A 86 21.69 -42.79 -23.02
CA ALA A 86 21.07 -41.55 -23.50
C ALA A 86 20.03 -41.03 -22.51
N VAL A 87 19.17 -41.91 -21.97
CA VAL A 87 18.17 -41.55 -20.98
C VAL A 87 18.84 -41.15 -19.65
N ALA A 88 19.85 -41.87 -19.22
CA ALA A 88 20.61 -41.50 -18.01
C ALA A 88 21.24 -40.10 -18.15
N LEU A 89 21.82 -39.78 -19.33
CA LEU A 89 22.34 -38.42 -19.62
C LEU A 89 21.23 -37.38 -19.65
N ALA A 90 20.07 -37.70 -20.22
CA ALA A 90 18.93 -36.79 -20.21
C ALA A 90 18.44 -36.49 -18.77
N VAL A 91 18.38 -37.49 -17.92
CA VAL A 91 17.97 -37.34 -16.51
C VAL A 91 19.03 -36.61 -15.68
N LEU A 92 20.32 -36.89 -15.90
CA LEU A 92 21.40 -36.31 -15.08
C LEU A 92 21.84 -34.93 -15.55
N VAL A 93 21.62 -34.57 -16.82
CA VAL A 93 22.10 -33.30 -17.39
C VAL A 93 20.95 -32.43 -17.89
N LEU A 94 20.15 -32.94 -18.85
CA LEU A 94 19.13 -32.14 -19.51
C LEU A 94 18.02 -31.72 -18.53
N ARG A 95 17.48 -32.66 -17.75
CA ARG A 95 16.39 -32.39 -16.81
C ARG A 95 16.80 -31.40 -15.71
N PRO A 96 17.96 -31.52 -15.03
CA PRO A 96 18.44 -30.51 -14.09
C PRO A 96 18.68 -29.14 -14.72
N LEU A 97 19.19 -29.05 -15.96
CA LEU A 97 19.38 -27.78 -16.66
C LEU A 97 18.04 -27.06 -16.90
N VAL A 98 17.02 -27.78 -17.34
CA VAL A 98 15.67 -27.24 -17.53
C VAL A 98 15.08 -26.78 -16.19
N MET A 99 15.19 -27.60 -15.14
CA MET A 99 14.66 -27.25 -13.82
C MET A 99 15.40 -26.07 -13.18
N VAL A 100 16.73 -26.07 -13.22
CA VAL A 100 17.53 -24.96 -12.67
C VAL A 100 17.26 -23.67 -13.43
N GLY A 101 17.09 -23.74 -14.77
CA GLY A 101 16.71 -22.58 -15.58
C GLY A 101 15.35 -22.03 -15.18
N ASN A 102 14.35 -22.89 -15.00
CA ASN A 102 13.00 -22.49 -14.58
C ASN A 102 13.02 -21.87 -13.18
N VAL A 103 13.63 -22.55 -12.21
CA VAL A 103 13.75 -22.08 -10.81
C VAL A 103 14.52 -20.77 -10.75
N ALA A 104 15.59 -20.61 -11.53
CA ALA A 104 16.38 -19.38 -11.55
C ALA A 104 15.60 -18.20 -12.11
N LEU A 105 14.83 -18.39 -13.20
CA LEU A 105 13.94 -17.34 -13.73
C LEU A 105 12.86 -16.96 -12.71
N LEU A 106 12.27 -17.95 -12.04
CA LEU A 106 11.23 -17.72 -11.06
C LEU A 106 11.77 -16.99 -9.82
N HIS A 107 12.78 -17.59 -9.14
CA HIS A 107 13.23 -17.12 -7.84
C HIS A 107 14.13 -15.89 -7.93
N ASN A 108 14.91 -15.74 -8.99
CA ASN A 108 15.88 -14.65 -9.08
C ASN A 108 15.44 -13.51 -10.02
N THR A 109 14.43 -13.74 -10.88
CA THR A 109 13.92 -12.68 -11.78
C THR A 109 12.49 -12.26 -11.42
N ILE A 110 11.53 -13.22 -11.41
CA ILE A 110 10.10 -12.89 -11.29
C ILE A 110 9.77 -12.45 -9.87
N LEU A 111 9.99 -13.30 -8.86
CA LEU A 111 9.57 -13.04 -7.50
C LEU A 111 10.13 -11.73 -6.92
N PRO A 112 11.45 -11.44 -7.00
CA PRO A 112 11.97 -10.19 -6.43
C PRO A 112 11.57 -8.96 -7.23
N ASN A 113 11.66 -9.00 -8.58
CA ASN A 113 11.52 -7.81 -9.39
C ASN A 113 10.06 -7.45 -9.70
N PHE A 114 9.18 -8.46 -9.90
CA PHE A 114 7.77 -8.22 -10.20
C PHE A 114 7.04 -7.56 -9.03
N GLY A 115 7.20 -8.10 -7.83
CA GLY A 115 6.64 -7.50 -6.61
C GLY A 115 7.22 -6.11 -6.32
N THR A 116 8.52 -5.91 -6.54
CA THR A 116 9.17 -4.60 -6.35
C THR A 116 8.63 -3.57 -7.34
N MET A 117 8.44 -3.92 -8.61
CA MET A 117 7.86 -3.04 -9.62
C MET A 117 6.43 -2.61 -9.24
N ILE A 118 5.59 -3.54 -8.82
CA ILE A 118 4.21 -3.20 -8.38
C ILE A 118 4.25 -2.28 -7.18
N ARG A 119 5.08 -2.57 -6.17
CA ARG A 119 5.21 -1.75 -4.96
C ARG A 119 5.66 -0.34 -5.28
N TRP A 120 6.67 -0.20 -6.13
CA TRP A 120 7.19 1.08 -6.57
C TRP A 120 6.13 1.93 -7.28
N ARG A 121 5.48 1.36 -8.29
CA ARG A 121 4.45 2.07 -9.06
C ARG A 121 3.21 2.39 -8.24
N ALA A 122 2.78 1.45 -7.37
CA ALA A 122 1.68 1.68 -6.44
C ALA A 122 1.99 2.83 -5.47
N HIS A 123 3.20 2.85 -4.88
CA HIS A 123 3.62 3.94 -4.00
C HIS A 123 3.69 5.28 -4.75
N ALA A 124 4.29 5.28 -5.95
CA ALA A 124 4.40 6.48 -6.79
C ALA A 124 3.02 7.03 -7.21
N HIS A 125 2.02 6.18 -7.41
CA HIS A 125 0.65 6.60 -7.69
C HIS A 125 -0.06 7.13 -6.43
N VAL A 126 0.02 6.39 -5.32
CA VAL A 126 -0.69 6.74 -4.08
C VAL A 126 -0.16 8.04 -3.47
N ILE A 127 1.15 8.31 -3.51
CA ILE A 127 1.71 9.57 -2.97
C ILE A 127 1.21 10.81 -3.72
N ARG A 128 0.68 10.66 -4.94
CA ARG A 128 0.09 11.74 -5.75
C ARG A 128 -1.38 11.98 -5.43
N GLN A 129 -2.02 11.16 -4.57
CA GLN A 129 -3.40 11.40 -4.15
C GLN A 129 -3.51 12.69 -3.33
N PRO A 130 -4.62 13.42 -3.44
CA PRO A 130 -4.84 14.64 -2.67
C PRO A 130 -4.98 14.34 -1.17
N VAL A 131 -4.67 15.33 -0.33
CA VAL A 131 -4.74 15.22 1.14
C VAL A 131 -6.11 14.70 1.60
N GLY A 132 -7.21 15.16 1.00
CA GLY A 132 -8.55 14.72 1.35
C GLY A 132 -8.80 13.21 1.15
N TRP A 133 -8.10 12.59 0.22
CA TRP A 133 -8.16 11.14 0.04
C TRP A 133 -7.50 10.41 1.23
N PHE A 134 -6.35 10.88 1.72
CA PHE A 134 -5.71 10.33 2.92
C PHE A 134 -6.52 10.60 4.20
N GLU A 135 -7.23 11.73 4.28
CA GLU A 135 -8.12 12.05 5.40
C GLU A 135 -9.37 11.16 5.43
N SER A 136 -9.78 10.58 4.28
CA SER A 136 -10.96 9.71 4.15
C SER A 136 -10.69 8.24 4.44
N ASP A 137 -9.44 7.81 4.55
CA ASP A 137 -9.04 6.43 4.80
C ASP A 137 -7.91 6.32 5.84
N PHE A 138 -7.82 5.19 6.55
CA PHE A 138 -6.76 4.95 7.52
C PHE A 138 -5.41 4.70 6.83
N ALA A 139 -4.37 5.45 7.20
CA ALA A 139 -3.01 5.30 6.65
C ALA A 139 -2.49 3.86 6.78
N GLY A 140 -2.80 3.16 7.87
CA GLY A 140 -2.44 1.75 8.06
C GLY A 140 -3.12 0.81 7.06
N ARG A 141 -4.38 1.07 6.68
CA ARG A 141 -5.10 0.29 5.65
C ARG A 141 -4.49 0.51 4.28
N ILE A 142 -4.22 1.76 3.93
CA ILE A 142 -3.55 2.12 2.66
C ILE A 142 -2.18 1.43 2.58
N ALA A 143 -1.35 1.55 3.61
CA ALA A 143 -0.03 0.93 3.67
C ALA A 143 -0.12 -0.60 3.55
N ASN A 144 -1.04 -1.24 4.27
CA ASN A 144 -1.24 -2.69 4.22
C ASN A 144 -1.60 -3.17 2.80
N ARG A 145 -2.51 -2.49 2.12
CA ARG A 145 -2.90 -2.81 0.73
C ARG A 145 -1.72 -2.69 -0.23
N ILE A 146 -0.89 -1.63 -0.10
CA ILE A 146 0.33 -1.46 -0.92
C ILE A 146 1.35 -2.56 -0.64
N MET A 147 1.44 -3.05 0.60
CA MET A 147 2.42 -4.09 0.97
C MET A 147 1.97 -5.50 0.62
N GLN A 148 0.67 -5.81 0.69
CA GLN A 148 0.14 -7.16 0.43
C GLN A 148 -0.14 -7.43 -1.06
N THR A 149 -0.51 -6.41 -1.85
CA THR A 149 -0.82 -6.57 -3.26
C THR A 149 0.35 -7.10 -4.10
N PRO A 150 1.60 -6.63 -3.95
CA PRO A 150 2.72 -7.10 -4.74
C PRO A 150 3.02 -8.60 -4.59
N PRO A 151 3.17 -9.18 -3.39
CA PRO A 151 3.35 -10.62 -3.25
C PRO A 151 2.17 -11.41 -3.81
N ALA A 152 0.92 -10.99 -3.53
CA ALA A 152 -0.26 -11.67 -4.05
C ALA A 152 -0.31 -11.65 -5.60
N ALA A 153 0.05 -10.54 -6.23
CA ALA A 153 0.16 -10.49 -7.69
C ALA A 153 1.27 -11.39 -8.23
N GLY A 154 2.41 -11.48 -7.53
CA GLY A 154 3.49 -12.41 -7.83
C GLY A 154 3.03 -13.87 -7.76
N ASP A 155 2.33 -14.23 -6.70
CA ASP A 155 1.76 -15.57 -6.49
C ASP A 155 0.72 -15.90 -7.58
N ALA A 156 -0.16 -14.97 -7.93
CA ALA A 156 -1.15 -15.18 -8.98
C ALA A 156 -0.50 -15.45 -10.34
N VAL A 157 0.54 -14.70 -10.67
CA VAL A 157 1.30 -14.89 -11.92
C VAL A 157 2.06 -16.21 -11.90
N PHE A 158 2.73 -16.54 -10.79
CA PHE A 158 3.39 -17.82 -10.63
C PHE A 158 2.44 -19.00 -10.81
N GLN A 159 1.31 -19.01 -10.08
CA GLN A 159 0.32 -20.08 -10.19
C GLN A 159 -0.22 -20.23 -11.61
N THR A 160 -0.35 -19.13 -12.35
CA THR A 160 -0.87 -19.16 -13.73
C THR A 160 0.17 -19.68 -14.71
N PHE A 161 1.39 -19.14 -14.71
CA PHE A 161 2.37 -19.41 -15.75
C PHE A 161 3.23 -20.66 -15.50
N ASP A 162 3.40 -21.05 -14.25
CA ASP A 162 4.17 -22.25 -13.88
C ASP A 162 3.22 -23.43 -13.55
N ALA A 163 2.45 -23.32 -12.47
CA ALA A 163 1.67 -24.42 -11.97
C ALA A 163 0.58 -24.90 -12.94
N MET A 164 -0.20 -23.98 -13.51
CA MET A 164 -1.27 -24.34 -14.45
C MET A 164 -0.73 -24.86 -15.79
N ALA A 165 0.37 -24.27 -16.30
CA ALA A 165 1.02 -24.75 -17.51
C ALA A 165 1.57 -26.16 -17.32
N PHE A 166 2.31 -26.39 -16.24
CA PHE A 166 2.86 -27.71 -15.90
C PHE A 166 1.76 -28.76 -15.74
N ALA A 167 0.68 -28.45 -14.99
CA ALA A 167 -0.45 -29.33 -14.78
C ALA A 167 -1.14 -29.70 -16.09
N SER A 168 -1.41 -28.73 -16.95
CA SER A 168 -2.09 -28.92 -18.23
C SER A 168 -1.30 -29.86 -19.14
N VAL A 169 0.02 -29.62 -19.26
CA VAL A 169 0.89 -30.45 -20.09
C VAL A 169 1.00 -31.87 -19.55
N THR A 170 1.08 -32.04 -18.22
CA THR A 170 1.13 -33.37 -17.61
C THR A 170 -0.16 -34.16 -17.83
N ILE A 171 -1.34 -33.53 -17.67
CA ILE A 171 -2.63 -34.21 -17.89
C ILE A 171 -2.82 -34.59 -19.36
N VAL A 172 -2.48 -33.68 -20.30
CA VAL A 172 -2.56 -33.98 -21.74
C VAL A 172 -1.55 -35.05 -22.13
N GLY A 173 -0.30 -34.93 -21.63
CA GLY A 173 0.73 -35.95 -21.88
C GLY A 173 0.36 -37.32 -21.31
N ALA A 174 -0.26 -37.36 -20.15
CA ALA A 174 -0.83 -38.59 -19.58
C ALA A 174 -1.91 -39.21 -20.48
N GLY A 175 -2.82 -38.38 -21.00
CA GLY A 175 -3.86 -38.81 -21.91
C GLY A 175 -3.30 -39.39 -23.21
N LEU A 176 -2.29 -38.71 -23.80
CA LEU A 176 -1.63 -39.19 -25.02
C LEU A 176 -0.88 -40.52 -24.80
N MET A 177 -0.15 -40.64 -23.70
CA MET A 177 0.57 -41.88 -23.36
C MET A 177 -0.38 -43.07 -23.14
N LEU A 178 -1.51 -42.84 -22.46
CA LEU A 178 -2.52 -43.89 -22.27
C LEU A 178 -3.21 -44.24 -23.61
N ALA A 179 -3.46 -43.26 -24.49
CA ALA A 179 -4.06 -43.47 -25.80
C ALA A 179 -3.15 -44.27 -26.74
N GLU A 180 -1.83 -44.05 -26.69
CA GLU A 180 -0.83 -44.82 -27.42
C GLU A 180 -0.82 -46.30 -26.98
N ALA A 181 -0.96 -46.55 -25.70
CA ALA A 181 -0.99 -47.90 -25.14
C ALA A 181 -2.30 -48.63 -25.51
N ASP A 182 -3.45 -48.05 -25.22
CA ASP A 182 -4.80 -48.45 -25.63
C ASP A 182 -5.77 -47.29 -25.44
N PRO A 183 -6.52 -46.86 -26.47
CA PRO A 183 -7.47 -45.75 -26.36
C PRO A 183 -8.53 -45.91 -25.25
N ARG A 184 -8.85 -47.14 -24.84
CA ARG A 184 -9.81 -47.42 -23.79
C ARG A 184 -9.33 -46.98 -22.41
N LEU A 185 -8.00 -46.92 -22.19
CA LEU A 185 -7.40 -46.43 -20.94
C LEU A 185 -7.61 -44.92 -20.72
N VAL A 186 -7.93 -44.17 -21.77
CA VAL A 186 -8.22 -42.73 -21.66
C VAL A 186 -9.58 -42.45 -21.04
N LEU A 187 -10.54 -43.37 -21.20
CA LEU A 187 -11.92 -43.17 -20.68
C LEU A 187 -11.98 -42.91 -19.17
N PRO A 188 -11.35 -43.76 -18.31
CA PRO A 188 -11.29 -43.47 -16.87
C PRO A 188 -10.63 -42.14 -16.54
N LEU A 189 -9.60 -41.73 -17.28
CA LEU A 189 -8.93 -40.44 -17.11
C LEU A 189 -9.87 -39.27 -17.43
N ILE A 190 -10.65 -39.35 -18.50
CA ILE A 190 -11.63 -38.32 -18.90
C ILE A 190 -12.72 -38.19 -17.82
N VAL A 191 -13.28 -39.33 -17.35
CA VAL A 191 -14.31 -39.34 -16.29
C VAL A 191 -13.74 -38.72 -15.02
N TRP A 192 -12.55 -39.15 -14.62
CA TRP A 192 -11.87 -38.58 -13.47
C TRP A 192 -11.63 -37.08 -13.61
N PHE A 193 -11.14 -36.61 -14.77
CA PHE A 193 -10.89 -35.19 -15.02
C PHE A 193 -12.17 -34.36 -14.92
N ALA A 194 -13.29 -34.86 -15.48
CA ALA A 194 -14.59 -34.20 -15.39
C ALA A 194 -15.05 -34.06 -13.92
N LEU A 195 -14.92 -35.14 -13.14
CA LEU A 195 -15.26 -35.14 -11.70
C LEU A 195 -14.31 -34.25 -10.90
N TYR A 196 -13.01 -34.24 -11.25
CA TYR A 196 -12.01 -33.35 -10.64
C TYR A 196 -12.36 -31.88 -10.87
N VAL A 197 -12.69 -31.49 -12.11
CA VAL A 197 -13.14 -30.13 -12.43
C VAL A 197 -14.43 -29.77 -11.67
N ALA A 198 -15.36 -30.70 -11.55
CA ALA A 198 -16.58 -30.50 -10.76
C ALA A 198 -16.25 -30.28 -9.27
N LEU A 199 -15.31 -31.05 -8.71
CA LEU A 199 -14.83 -30.90 -7.34
C LEU A 199 -14.14 -29.54 -7.13
N VAL A 200 -13.28 -29.10 -8.08
CA VAL A 200 -12.65 -27.78 -8.02
C VAL A 200 -13.71 -26.68 -8.00
N LYS A 201 -14.69 -26.72 -8.91
CA LYS A 201 -15.79 -25.74 -8.93
C LYS A 201 -16.59 -25.73 -7.63
N TRP A 202 -16.90 -26.92 -7.08
CA TRP A 202 -17.59 -27.05 -5.81
C TRP A 202 -16.80 -26.45 -4.64
N THR A 203 -15.49 -26.72 -4.60
CA THR A 203 -14.58 -26.20 -3.57
C THR A 203 -14.52 -24.69 -3.63
N VAL A 204 -14.22 -24.11 -4.79
CA VAL A 204 -14.08 -22.64 -4.96
C VAL A 204 -15.36 -21.91 -4.56
N LYS A 205 -16.52 -22.43 -4.98
CA LYS A 205 -17.83 -21.82 -4.66
C LYS A 205 -18.11 -21.78 -3.16
N ARG A 206 -17.57 -22.73 -2.38
CA ARG A 206 -17.84 -22.85 -0.93
C ARG A 206 -16.68 -22.37 -0.06
N ALA A 207 -15.44 -22.67 -0.44
CA ALA A 207 -14.26 -22.26 0.30
C ALA A 207 -14.03 -20.74 0.22
N GLY A 208 -14.30 -20.10 -0.92
CA GLY A 208 -14.13 -18.66 -1.08
C GLY A 208 -14.87 -17.81 -0.03
N PRO A 209 -16.21 -17.94 0.09
CA PRO A 209 -16.97 -17.24 1.13
C PRO A 209 -16.53 -17.60 2.56
N ALA A 210 -16.20 -18.88 2.84
CA ALA A 210 -15.74 -19.31 4.16
C ALA A 210 -14.37 -18.72 4.51
N ALA A 211 -13.43 -18.70 3.56
CA ALA A 211 -12.13 -18.08 3.72
C ALA A 211 -12.23 -16.56 3.94
N LYS A 212 -13.16 -15.89 3.23
CA LYS A 212 -13.45 -14.48 3.46
C LYS A 212 -13.97 -14.24 4.88
N ALA A 213 -14.98 -15.00 5.32
CA ALA A 213 -15.52 -14.87 6.69
C ALA A 213 -14.43 -15.11 7.76
N SER A 214 -13.56 -16.09 7.55
CA SER A 214 -12.40 -16.38 8.42
C SER A 214 -11.39 -15.24 8.42
N SER A 215 -11.13 -14.62 7.27
CA SER A 215 -10.24 -13.46 7.12
C SER A 215 -10.81 -12.21 7.81
N ASP A 216 -12.10 -11.94 7.60
CA ASP A 216 -12.80 -10.81 8.24
C ASP A 216 -12.77 -10.94 9.77
N ALA A 217 -13.00 -12.15 10.29
CA ALA A 217 -12.93 -12.43 11.72
C ALA A 217 -11.51 -12.26 12.29
N ARG A 218 -10.46 -12.68 11.57
CA ARG A 218 -9.06 -12.42 11.97
C ARG A 218 -8.71 -10.93 11.97
N SER A 219 -9.22 -10.19 10.98
CA SER A 219 -9.04 -8.73 10.92
C SER A 219 -9.72 -8.03 12.10
N ALA A 220 -10.88 -8.52 12.55
CA ALA A 220 -11.55 -8.01 13.74
C ALA A 220 -10.73 -8.23 15.02
N ILE A 221 -10.05 -9.38 15.18
CA ILE A 221 -9.12 -9.60 16.29
C ILE A 221 -8.00 -8.57 16.25
N THR A 222 -7.37 -8.40 15.08
CA THR A 222 -6.28 -7.43 14.91
C THR A 222 -6.74 -6.02 15.28
N GLY A 223 -7.94 -5.63 14.83
CA GLY A 223 -8.54 -4.32 15.17
C GLY A 223 -8.69 -4.13 16.67
N ARG A 224 -9.28 -5.11 17.39
CA ARG A 224 -9.48 -5.03 18.85
C ARG A 224 -8.15 -5.00 19.62
N VAL A 225 -7.18 -5.82 19.23
CA VAL A 225 -5.86 -5.87 19.87
C VAL A 225 -5.10 -4.56 19.64
N VAL A 226 -5.13 -4.02 18.43
CA VAL A 226 -4.49 -2.72 18.11
C VAL A 226 -5.15 -1.60 18.89
N ASP A 227 -6.47 -1.58 18.99
CA ASP A 227 -7.21 -0.57 19.79
C ASP A 227 -6.81 -0.61 21.26
N ALA A 228 -6.81 -1.80 21.89
CA ALA A 228 -6.39 -1.97 23.29
C ALA A 228 -4.93 -1.54 23.52
N TYR A 229 -4.02 -1.84 22.60
CA TYR A 229 -2.60 -1.48 22.72
C TYR A 229 -2.34 0.00 22.45
N THR A 230 -3.07 0.60 21.50
CA THR A 230 -3.00 2.04 21.23
C THR A 230 -3.50 2.83 22.44
N ASN A 231 -4.56 2.36 23.09
CA ASN A 231 -5.18 2.98 24.25
C ASN A 231 -4.74 2.34 25.58
N ILE A 232 -3.54 1.74 25.63
CA ILE A 232 -3.08 0.96 26.81
C ILE A 232 -3.07 1.78 28.10
N HIS A 233 -2.80 3.07 28.02
CA HIS A 233 -2.88 3.97 29.18
C HIS A 233 -4.28 3.99 29.79
N SER A 234 -5.32 4.10 28.98
CA SER A 234 -6.72 4.08 29.42
C SER A 234 -7.08 2.72 30.04
N VAL A 235 -6.71 1.62 29.33
CA VAL A 235 -6.94 0.25 29.85
C VAL A 235 -6.28 0.06 31.22
N LYS A 236 -5.04 0.53 31.41
CA LYS A 236 -4.31 0.43 32.68
C LYS A 236 -4.87 1.38 33.74
N LEU A 237 -5.24 2.61 33.37
CA LEU A 237 -5.77 3.62 34.27
C LEU A 237 -7.09 3.17 34.96
N PHE A 238 -7.99 2.57 34.15
CA PHE A 238 -9.29 2.13 34.66
C PHE A 238 -9.29 0.69 35.19
N ALA A 239 -8.14 0.00 35.19
CA ALA A 239 -7.94 -1.37 35.72
C ALA A 239 -8.97 -2.41 35.22
N ARG A 240 -9.49 -2.25 34.00
CA ARG A 240 -10.52 -3.10 33.39
C ARG A 240 -9.93 -4.31 32.64
N HIS A 241 -8.97 -4.99 33.25
CA HIS A 241 -8.20 -6.05 32.59
C HIS A 241 -9.09 -7.24 32.16
N GLU A 242 -9.98 -7.69 33.06
CA GLU A 242 -10.87 -8.82 32.79
C GLU A 242 -11.87 -8.53 31.66
N THR A 243 -12.40 -7.29 31.63
CA THR A 243 -13.36 -6.87 30.60
C THR A 243 -12.69 -6.85 29.22
N GLU A 244 -11.45 -6.35 29.11
CA GLU A 244 -10.69 -6.36 27.85
C GLU A 244 -10.33 -7.78 27.39
N MET A 245 -10.00 -8.66 28.33
CA MET A 245 -9.72 -10.06 28.04
C MET A 245 -10.96 -10.80 27.50
N GLU A 246 -12.14 -10.57 28.09
CA GLU A 246 -13.40 -11.18 27.61
C GLU A 246 -13.81 -10.61 26.24
N TYR A 247 -13.62 -9.30 26.02
CA TYR A 247 -13.86 -8.64 24.72
C TYR A 247 -12.97 -9.22 23.61
N ALA A 248 -11.68 -9.45 23.92
CA ALA A 248 -10.75 -10.11 23.00
C ALA A 248 -11.14 -11.57 22.76
N ARG A 249 -11.52 -12.31 23.82
CA ARG A 249 -11.93 -13.73 23.75
C ARG A 249 -13.11 -13.95 22.83
N GLU A 250 -14.12 -13.08 22.87
CA GLU A 250 -15.28 -13.17 21.98
C GLU A 250 -14.86 -13.11 20.50
N SER A 251 -13.94 -12.19 20.13
CA SER A 251 -13.43 -12.10 18.75
C SER A 251 -12.60 -13.30 18.36
N ILE A 252 -11.77 -13.80 19.27
CA ILE A 252 -10.95 -15.01 19.05
C ILE A 252 -11.83 -16.23 18.83
N GLU A 253 -12.91 -16.36 19.62
CA GLU A 253 -13.84 -17.48 19.46
C GLU A 253 -14.62 -17.41 18.15
N ASN A 254 -15.06 -16.23 17.74
CA ASN A 254 -15.69 -16.04 16.42
C ASN A 254 -14.72 -16.40 15.28
N ALA A 255 -13.47 -15.99 15.36
CA ALA A 255 -12.45 -16.36 14.37
C ALA A 255 -12.18 -17.89 14.39
N ARG A 256 -12.16 -18.50 15.55
CA ARG A 256 -12.02 -19.96 15.69
C ARG A 256 -13.18 -20.71 15.04
N GLU A 257 -14.40 -20.25 15.21
CA GLU A 257 -15.59 -20.93 14.65
C GLU A 257 -15.66 -20.77 13.12
N THR A 258 -15.37 -19.57 12.59
CA THR A 258 -15.30 -19.34 11.13
C THR A 258 -14.18 -20.17 10.50
N PHE A 259 -13.02 -20.27 11.14
CA PHE A 259 -11.91 -21.11 10.69
C PHE A 259 -12.28 -22.61 10.70
N LYS A 260 -13.00 -23.09 11.71
CA LYS A 260 -13.51 -24.49 11.72
C LYS A 260 -14.45 -24.76 10.54
N GLN A 261 -15.32 -23.79 10.18
CA GLN A 261 -16.20 -23.94 9.03
C GLN A 261 -15.41 -24.05 7.73
N GLU A 262 -14.37 -23.23 7.56
CA GLU A 262 -13.43 -23.31 6.44
C GLU A 262 -12.74 -24.69 6.39
N MET A 263 -12.18 -25.15 7.51
CA MET A 263 -11.50 -26.45 7.60
C MET A 263 -12.42 -27.63 7.32
N ARG A 264 -13.70 -27.58 7.72
CA ARG A 264 -14.70 -28.62 7.37
C ARG A 264 -14.91 -28.74 5.86
N ILE A 265 -14.85 -27.61 5.12
CA ILE A 265 -14.96 -27.63 3.65
C ILE A 265 -13.71 -28.26 3.05
N ILE A 266 -12.53 -27.88 3.52
CA ILE A 266 -11.24 -28.44 3.08
C ILE A 266 -11.19 -29.95 3.36
N THR A 267 -11.58 -30.38 4.55
CA THR A 267 -11.63 -31.83 4.89
C THR A 267 -12.56 -32.61 3.96
N LYS A 268 -13.75 -32.07 3.62
CA LYS A 268 -14.66 -32.72 2.66
C LYS A 268 -14.06 -32.80 1.26
N MET A 269 -13.34 -31.75 0.85
CA MET A 269 -12.61 -31.72 -0.41
C MET A 269 -11.51 -32.79 -0.44
N ASP A 270 -10.69 -32.90 0.61
CA ASP A 270 -9.60 -33.88 0.70
C ASP A 270 -10.12 -35.31 0.68
N LEU A 271 -11.23 -35.58 1.39
CA LEU A 271 -11.89 -36.87 1.36
C LEU A 271 -12.40 -37.22 -0.04
N ALA A 272 -13.09 -36.27 -0.70
CA ALA A 272 -13.59 -36.48 -2.05
C ALA A 272 -12.45 -36.70 -3.05
N LEU A 273 -11.36 -35.95 -2.92
CA LEU A 273 -10.17 -36.08 -3.75
C LEU A 273 -9.47 -37.43 -3.55
N THR A 274 -9.35 -37.89 -2.30
CA THR A 274 -8.78 -39.20 -1.97
C THR A 274 -9.58 -40.33 -2.61
N VAL A 275 -10.93 -40.28 -2.49
CA VAL A 275 -11.83 -41.29 -3.11
C VAL A 275 -11.73 -41.25 -4.63
N LEU A 276 -11.74 -40.05 -5.21
CA LEU A 276 -11.65 -39.85 -6.67
C LEU A 276 -10.33 -40.39 -7.23
N ASN A 277 -9.21 -40.09 -6.57
CA ASN A 277 -7.89 -40.57 -6.96
C ASN A 277 -7.75 -42.09 -6.75
N GLY A 278 -8.26 -42.62 -5.66
CA GLY A 278 -8.32 -44.07 -5.45
C GLY A 278 -9.11 -44.78 -6.54
N GLY A 279 -10.25 -44.21 -6.94
CA GLY A 279 -11.03 -44.70 -8.07
C GLY A 279 -10.28 -44.70 -9.39
N LEU A 280 -9.50 -43.62 -9.68
CA LEU A 280 -8.65 -43.54 -10.87
C LEU A 280 -7.57 -44.63 -10.87
N ILE A 281 -6.86 -44.80 -9.74
CA ILE A 281 -5.80 -45.81 -9.59
C ILE A 281 -6.38 -47.19 -9.90
N VAL A 282 -7.48 -47.57 -9.24
CA VAL A 282 -8.13 -48.88 -9.42
C VAL A 282 -8.63 -49.05 -10.87
N ALA A 283 -9.29 -48.06 -11.43
CA ALA A 283 -9.85 -48.13 -12.77
C ALA A 283 -8.76 -48.30 -13.86
N ILE A 284 -7.73 -47.49 -13.86
CA ILE A 284 -6.68 -47.55 -14.89
C ILE A 284 -5.78 -48.76 -14.69
N THR A 285 -5.31 -49.03 -13.46
CA THR A 285 -4.45 -50.19 -13.20
C THR A 285 -5.23 -51.51 -13.45
N GLY A 286 -6.47 -51.59 -12.95
CA GLY A 286 -7.32 -52.76 -13.18
C GLY A 286 -7.61 -53.02 -14.64
N TRP A 287 -7.93 -51.96 -15.41
CA TRP A 287 -8.17 -52.07 -16.85
C TRP A 287 -6.89 -52.46 -17.60
N ALA A 288 -5.74 -51.88 -17.26
CA ALA A 288 -4.45 -52.25 -17.84
C ALA A 288 -4.11 -53.75 -17.60
N ILE A 289 -4.42 -54.27 -16.40
CA ILE A 289 -4.25 -55.69 -16.08
C ILE A 289 -5.22 -56.54 -16.96
N LEU A 290 -6.50 -56.14 -17.08
CA LEU A 290 -7.45 -56.87 -17.94
C LEU A 290 -6.99 -56.91 -19.41
N LEU A 291 -6.48 -55.83 -19.96
CA LEU A 291 -5.90 -55.78 -21.29
C LEU A 291 -4.67 -56.68 -21.42
N TRP A 292 -3.84 -56.74 -20.42
CA TRP A 292 -2.69 -57.66 -20.37
C TRP A 292 -3.12 -59.13 -20.37
N VAL A 293 -4.12 -59.50 -19.55
CA VAL A 293 -4.67 -60.86 -19.53
C VAL A 293 -5.26 -61.24 -20.89
N GLN A 294 -5.82 -60.28 -21.63
CA GLN A 294 -6.34 -60.47 -22.98
C GLN A 294 -5.25 -60.51 -24.07
N GLY A 295 -3.97 -60.27 -23.69
CA GLY A 295 -2.85 -60.20 -24.63
C GLY A 295 -2.81 -58.91 -25.47
N ALA A 296 -3.62 -57.93 -25.13
CA ALA A 296 -3.72 -56.63 -25.80
C ALA A 296 -2.74 -55.58 -25.25
N ALA A 297 -2.12 -55.81 -24.10
CA ALA A 297 -1.13 -54.95 -23.47
C ALA A 297 0.08 -55.72 -22.94
N THR A 298 1.24 -55.04 -22.85
CA THR A 298 2.47 -55.62 -22.30
C THR A 298 2.54 -55.42 -20.76
N VAL A 299 3.47 -56.12 -20.10
CA VAL A 299 3.78 -55.87 -18.68
C VAL A 299 4.26 -54.44 -18.45
N GLY A 300 5.06 -53.90 -19.39
CA GLY A 300 5.53 -52.52 -19.37
C GLY A 300 4.39 -51.49 -19.47
N THR A 301 3.35 -51.80 -20.26
CA THR A 301 2.14 -50.97 -20.31
C THR A 301 1.46 -50.88 -18.95
N VAL A 302 1.31 -51.99 -18.23
CA VAL A 302 0.71 -52.01 -16.86
C VAL A 302 1.57 -51.21 -15.92
N ALA A 303 2.91 -51.38 -15.97
CA ALA A 303 3.85 -50.65 -15.12
C ALA A 303 3.80 -49.12 -15.37
N ALA A 304 3.84 -48.72 -16.66
CA ALA A 304 3.77 -47.31 -17.07
C ALA A 304 2.42 -46.65 -16.68
N ALA A 305 1.30 -47.32 -16.95
CA ALA A 305 -0.04 -46.83 -16.57
C ALA A 305 -0.16 -46.65 -15.07
N THR A 306 0.34 -47.61 -14.26
CA THR A 306 0.33 -47.53 -12.80
C THR A 306 1.23 -46.40 -12.29
N ALA A 307 2.45 -46.27 -12.79
CA ALA A 307 3.38 -45.19 -12.42
C ALA A 307 2.77 -43.81 -12.76
N LEU A 308 2.14 -43.68 -13.92
CA LEU A 308 1.48 -42.45 -14.35
C LEU A 308 0.34 -42.03 -13.42
N VAL A 309 -0.53 -42.97 -13.03
CA VAL A 309 -1.67 -42.68 -12.16
C VAL A 309 -1.21 -42.32 -10.75
N LEU A 310 -0.17 -42.98 -10.23
CA LEU A 310 0.43 -42.59 -8.94
C LEU A 310 1.06 -41.19 -9.01
N ARG A 311 1.67 -40.84 -10.14
CA ARG A 311 2.18 -39.48 -10.37
C ARG A 311 1.05 -38.46 -10.40
N LEU A 312 -0.03 -38.73 -11.14
CA LEU A 312 -1.23 -37.88 -11.16
C LEU A 312 -1.85 -37.71 -9.77
N ASN A 313 -1.94 -38.79 -8.97
CA ASN A 313 -2.42 -38.72 -7.60
C ASN A 313 -1.64 -37.72 -6.75
N ASN A 314 -0.32 -37.79 -6.78
CA ASN A 314 0.53 -36.85 -6.03
C ASN A 314 0.40 -35.40 -6.53
N MET A 315 0.15 -35.21 -7.81
CA MET A 315 0.04 -33.90 -8.42
C MET A 315 -1.30 -33.21 -8.14
N THR A 316 -2.40 -33.98 -7.97
CA THR A 316 -3.74 -33.42 -7.79
C THR A 316 -3.90 -32.56 -6.53
N TYR A 317 -3.24 -32.95 -5.43
CA TYR A 317 -3.22 -32.14 -4.20
C TYR A 317 -2.50 -30.80 -4.43
N TRP A 318 -1.36 -30.85 -5.12
CA TRP A 318 -0.62 -29.63 -5.44
C TRP A 318 -1.41 -28.71 -6.41
N ILE A 319 -2.08 -29.26 -7.42
CA ILE A 319 -2.94 -28.48 -8.33
C ILE A 319 -4.10 -27.83 -7.56
N MET A 320 -4.75 -28.58 -6.66
CA MET A 320 -5.85 -28.05 -5.87
C MET A 320 -5.38 -26.91 -4.96
N TRP A 321 -4.23 -27.08 -4.29
CA TRP A 321 -3.63 -26.04 -3.48
C TRP A 321 -3.26 -24.82 -4.34
N SER A 322 -2.62 -25.01 -5.48
CA SER A 322 -2.24 -23.95 -6.41
C SER A 322 -3.46 -23.17 -6.90
N PHE A 323 -4.54 -23.86 -7.23
CA PHE A 323 -5.77 -23.20 -7.67
C PHE A 323 -6.43 -22.39 -6.55
N THR A 324 -6.47 -22.92 -5.34
CA THR A 324 -6.99 -22.21 -4.17
C THR A 324 -6.13 -20.97 -3.85
N SER A 325 -4.82 -21.12 -3.87
CA SER A 325 -3.86 -20.01 -3.69
C SER A 325 -4.02 -18.93 -4.77
N LEU A 326 -4.23 -19.33 -6.04
CA LEU A 326 -4.50 -18.40 -7.12
C LEU A 326 -5.77 -17.57 -6.87
N VAL A 327 -6.87 -18.22 -6.47
CA VAL A 327 -8.13 -17.52 -6.18
C VAL A 327 -7.97 -16.55 -5.01
N GLN A 328 -7.27 -16.96 -3.94
CA GLN A 328 -6.98 -16.10 -2.80
C GLN A 328 -6.09 -14.92 -3.21
N ALA A 329 -5.02 -15.16 -3.95
CA ALA A 329 -4.11 -14.13 -4.44
C ALA A 329 -4.83 -13.10 -5.32
N LEU A 330 -5.70 -13.55 -6.23
CA LEU A 330 -6.51 -12.66 -7.06
C LEU A 330 -7.48 -11.81 -6.23
N GLY A 331 -8.03 -12.37 -5.14
CA GLY A 331 -8.86 -11.62 -4.18
C GLY A 331 -8.09 -10.48 -3.51
N VAL A 332 -6.89 -10.77 -3.00
CA VAL A 332 -6.00 -9.75 -2.40
C VAL A 332 -5.60 -8.68 -3.41
N VAL A 333 -5.30 -9.07 -4.65
CA VAL A 333 -5.01 -8.10 -5.73
C VAL A 333 -6.21 -7.21 -6.00
N GLN A 334 -7.42 -7.76 -6.09
CA GLN A 334 -8.64 -6.96 -6.31
C GLN A 334 -8.90 -5.97 -5.17
N GLU A 335 -8.73 -6.39 -3.92
CA GLU A 335 -8.83 -5.48 -2.77
C GLU A 335 -7.78 -4.37 -2.82
N GLY A 336 -6.52 -4.72 -3.12
CA GLY A 336 -5.44 -3.75 -3.25
C GLY A 336 -5.67 -2.74 -4.38
N MET A 337 -6.26 -3.19 -5.48
CA MET A 337 -6.59 -2.33 -6.62
C MET A 337 -7.55 -1.19 -6.24
N GLU A 338 -8.46 -1.37 -5.28
CA GLU A 338 -9.34 -0.28 -4.82
C GLU A 338 -8.54 0.96 -4.39
N THR A 339 -7.37 0.74 -3.79
CA THR A 339 -6.43 1.81 -3.37
C THR A 339 -5.48 2.21 -4.49
N ILE A 340 -4.82 1.23 -5.13
CA ILE A 340 -3.72 1.46 -6.09
C ILE A 340 -4.24 2.01 -7.42
N THR A 341 -5.48 1.74 -7.80
CA THR A 341 -6.07 2.23 -9.07
C THR A 341 -7.10 3.34 -8.86
N HIS A 342 -7.16 3.90 -7.64
CA HIS A 342 -8.04 5.05 -7.41
C HIS A 342 -7.58 6.22 -8.28
N PRO A 343 -8.46 6.86 -9.09
CA PRO A 343 -8.09 8.03 -9.87
C PRO A 343 -7.57 9.14 -8.99
N ILE A 344 -6.60 9.88 -9.48
CA ILE A 344 -6.11 11.06 -8.77
C ILE A 344 -7.20 12.13 -8.83
N GLY A 345 -7.71 12.49 -7.65
CA GLY A 345 -8.86 13.39 -7.54
C GLY A 345 -8.52 14.86 -7.81
N LEU A 346 -7.25 15.24 -7.68
CA LEU A 346 -6.79 16.62 -7.87
C LEU A 346 -5.53 16.61 -8.73
N VAL A 347 -5.70 16.94 -10.01
CA VAL A 347 -4.60 16.98 -10.98
C VAL A 347 -4.39 18.41 -11.48
N ASP A 348 -3.19 18.72 -11.92
CA ASP A 348 -2.94 19.98 -12.62
C ASP A 348 -3.60 19.96 -13.99
N VAL A 349 -4.18 21.08 -14.39
CA VAL A 349 -4.78 21.19 -15.72
C VAL A 349 -3.73 20.99 -16.81
N PRO A 350 -4.09 20.39 -17.96
CA PRO A 350 -3.16 20.21 -19.06
C PRO A 350 -2.53 21.54 -19.49
N GLY A 351 -1.21 21.63 -19.43
CA GLY A 351 -0.49 22.87 -19.77
C GLY A 351 -0.40 23.89 -18.63
N ALA A 352 -0.74 23.52 -17.39
CA ALA A 352 -0.53 24.36 -16.22
C ALA A 352 0.92 24.85 -16.16
N LYS A 353 1.09 26.15 -15.92
CA LYS A 353 2.40 26.79 -15.78
C LYS A 353 2.76 26.96 -14.30
N PRO A 354 4.05 27.05 -13.96
CA PRO A 354 4.44 27.47 -12.63
C PRO A 354 3.87 28.84 -12.28
N LEU A 355 3.52 29.05 -11.00
CA LEU A 355 3.07 30.34 -10.48
C LEU A 355 4.18 31.39 -10.69
N ALA A 356 3.87 32.43 -11.47
CA ALA A 356 4.76 33.56 -11.63
C ALA A 356 4.56 34.56 -10.49
N PHE A 357 5.17 34.26 -9.34
CA PHE A 357 5.07 35.11 -8.14
C PHE A 357 5.70 36.49 -8.38
N ARG A 358 5.00 37.55 -7.95
CA ARG A 358 5.46 38.96 -8.11
C ARG A 358 5.53 39.70 -6.78
N LYS A 359 4.38 39.92 -6.13
CA LYS A 359 4.24 40.72 -4.91
C LYS A 359 3.51 39.97 -3.78
N GLY A 360 2.71 38.95 -4.10
CA GLY A 360 1.93 38.19 -3.14
C GLY A 360 0.57 38.85 -2.81
N LEU A 361 -0.05 39.53 -3.77
CA LEU A 361 -1.47 39.93 -3.69
C LEU A 361 -2.33 38.67 -3.73
N ILE A 362 -3.21 38.50 -2.74
CA ILE A 362 -4.14 37.36 -2.67
C ILE A 362 -5.56 37.89 -2.80
N GLU A 363 -6.30 37.35 -3.76
CA GLU A 363 -7.71 37.72 -4.01
C GLU A 363 -8.57 36.46 -3.94
N ILE A 364 -9.51 36.44 -3.03
CA ILE A 364 -10.51 35.40 -2.88
C ILE A 364 -11.84 35.99 -3.36
N ASP A 365 -12.43 35.43 -4.40
CA ASP A 365 -13.57 35.99 -5.11
C ASP A 365 -14.72 35.01 -5.09
N GLY A 366 -15.70 35.25 -4.20
CA GLY A 366 -16.96 34.51 -4.10
C GLY A 366 -16.81 33.02 -3.78
N VAL A 367 -15.77 32.63 -3.03
CA VAL A 367 -15.42 31.22 -2.79
C VAL A 367 -16.42 30.51 -1.89
N SER A 368 -16.94 29.38 -2.38
CA SER A 368 -17.70 28.42 -1.56
C SER A 368 -17.09 27.03 -1.64
N HIS A 369 -17.12 26.32 -0.50
CA HIS A 369 -16.67 24.92 -0.42
C HIS A 369 -17.25 24.24 0.82
N HIS A 370 -18.00 23.18 0.64
CA HIS A 370 -18.74 22.45 1.68
C HIS A 370 -18.35 20.98 1.79
N TYR A 371 -17.28 20.55 1.14
CA TYR A 371 -16.84 19.13 1.10
C TYR A 371 -17.94 18.19 0.57
N GLY A 372 -18.78 18.67 -0.37
CA GLY A 372 -19.92 17.92 -0.92
C GLY A 372 -21.09 17.69 0.04
N ARG A 373 -21.11 18.34 1.24
CA ARG A 373 -22.12 18.10 2.29
C ARG A 373 -23.28 19.10 2.26
N GLY A 374 -23.19 20.18 1.49
CA GLY A 374 -24.20 21.24 1.41
C GLY A 374 -24.27 22.17 2.64
N PHE A 375 -23.45 21.96 3.67
CA PHE A 375 -23.34 22.80 4.87
C PHE A 375 -21.93 22.74 5.46
N GLY A 376 -21.55 23.76 6.25
CA GLY A 376 -20.21 23.93 6.80
C GLY A 376 -19.21 24.49 5.76
N GLY A 377 -17.95 24.60 6.09
CA GLY A 377 -16.90 25.11 5.21
C GLY A 377 -16.98 26.62 4.96
N LEU A 378 -16.91 27.07 3.71
CA LEU A 378 -16.97 28.48 3.30
C LEU A 378 -18.18 28.73 2.39
N GLN A 379 -18.79 29.89 2.55
CA GLN A 379 -19.97 30.31 1.77
C GLN A 379 -19.81 31.71 1.22
N ASN A 380 -19.63 31.83 -0.10
CA ASN A 380 -19.48 33.08 -0.84
C ASN A 380 -18.50 34.07 -0.20
N LEU A 381 -17.32 33.56 0.17
CA LEU A 381 -16.29 34.35 0.85
C LEU A 381 -15.51 35.17 -0.17
N SER A 382 -15.44 36.49 0.05
CA SER A 382 -14.64 37.43 -0.75
C SER A 382 -13.69 38.19 0.18
N LEU A 383 -12.40 38.16 -0.12
CA LEU A 383 -11.35 38.78 0.70
C LEU A 383 -10.14 39.11 -0.17
N THR A 384 -9.65 40.34 -0.05
CA THR A 384 -8.39 40.76 -0.68
C THR A 384 -7.36 41.00 0.40
N ILE A 385 -6.15 40.43 0.24
CA ILE A 385 -5.01 40.57 1.15
C ILE A 385 -3.89 41.25 0.35
N GLN A 386 -3.46 42.44 0.81
CA GLN A 386 -2.46 43.23 0.12
C GLN A 386 -1.04 42.60 0.26
N PRO A 387 -0.16 42.84 -0.69
CA PRO A 387 1.25 42.42 -0.58
C PRO A 387 1.88 42.88 0.73
N GLY A 388 2.44 41.97 1.51
CA GLY A 388 3.08 42.24 2.81
C GLY A 388 2.10 42.50 3.96
N GLU A 389 0.79 42.48 3.73
CA GLU A 389 -0.24 42.60 4.77
C GLU A 389 -0.26 41.36 5.68
N LYS A 390 -0.41 41.58 6.97
CA LYS A 390 -0.57 40.53 7.98
C LYS A 390 -2.02 40.52 8.45
N ILE A 391 -2.78 39.48 8.08
CA ILE A 391 -4.16 39.33 8.52
C ILE A 391 -4.31 38.26 9.59
N GLY A 392 -5.17 38.54 10.59
CA GLY A 392 -5.61 37.58 11.59
C GLY A 392 -7.00 37.03 11.23
N VAL A 393 -7.16 35.73 11.19
CA VAL A 393 -8.46 35.07 10.96
C VAL A 393 -8.96 34.46 12.25
N VAL A 394 -10.10 34.95 12.74
CA VAL A 394 -10.72 34.55 14.02
C VAL A 394 -12.12 33.99 13.76
N GLY A 395 -12.61 33.12 14.60
CA GLY A 395 -13.96 32.56 14.53
C GLY A 395 -14.11 31.30 15.38
N ARG A 396 -15.34 30.90 15.65
CA ARG A 396 -15.65 29.68 16.39
C ARG A 396 -15.10 28.43 15.68
N SER A 397 -14.99 27.33 16.43
CA SER A 397 -14.73 26.02 15.80
C SER A 397 -15.80 25.73 14.75
N GLY A 398 -15.39 25.28 13.57
CA GLY A 398 -16.31 25.05 12.45
C GLY A 398 -16.62 26.27 11.57
N ALA A 399 -16.14 27.47 11.90
CA ALA A 399 -16.41 28.69 11.12
C ALA A 399 -15.77 28.75 9.72
N GLY A 400 -14.99 27.74 9.32
CA GLY A 400 -14.36 27.67 7.99
C GLY A 400 -12.90 28.07 7.91
N LYS A 401 -12.24 28.40 9.03
CA LYS A 401 -10.81 28.82 9.07
C LYS A 401 -9.85 27.80 8.41
N SER A 402 -9.91 26.56 8.82
CA SER A 402 -9.06 25.49 8.27
C SER A 402 -9.42 25.17 6.81
N THR A 403 -10.69 25.36 6.41
CA THR A 403 -11.12 25.22 5.02
C THR A 403 -10.47 26.28 4.14
N LEU A 404 -10.38 27.53 4.60
CA LEU A 404 -9.68 28.60 3.90
C LEU A 404 -8.21 28.22 3.62
N VAL A 405 -7.51 27.74 4.64
CA VAL A 405 -6.10 27.31 4.50
C VAL A 405 -5.96 26.15 3.51
N LYS A 406 -6.82 25.12 3.63
CA LYS A 406 -6.78 23.96 2.72
C LYS A 406 -7.03 24.36 1.26
N LEU A 407 -7.91 25.31 0.99
CA LEU A 407 -8.17 25.83 -0.35
C LEU A 407 -7.00 26.67 -0.87
N MET A 408 -6.40 27.53 -0.04
CA MET A 408 -5.23 28.31 -0.42
C MET A 408 -4.01 27.44 -0.77
N LEU A 409 -3.81 26.33 -0.07
CA LEU A 409 -2.79 25.34 -0.38
C LEU A 409 -3.17 24.41 -1.55
N ARG A 410 -4.39 24.61 -2.09
CA ARG A 410 -4.98 23.74 -3.11
C ARG A 410 -4.86 22.26 -2.70
N PHE A 411 -5.29 21.93 -1.46
CA PHE A 411 -5.56 20.56 -1.04
C PHE A 411 -6.92 20.08 -1.52
N TYR A 412 -7.78 21.05 -1.85
CA TYR A 412 -9.08 20.90 -2.49
C TYR A 412 -9.24 22.03 -3.51
N ASP A 413 -9.96 21.79 -4.60
CA ASP A 413 -10.43 22.87 -5.48
C ASP A 413 -11.71 23.50 -4.91
N THR A 414 -11.97 24.76 -5.23
CA THR A 414 -13.20 25.46 -4.83
C THR A 414 -14.42 24.84 -5.53
N GLU A 415 -15.56 24.73 -4.83
CA GLU A 415 -16.82 24.30 -5.44
C GLU A 415 -17.44 25.43 -6.29
N SER A 416 -17.22 26.69 -5.87
CA SER A 416 -17.53 27.88 -6.66
C SER A 416 -16.62 29.03 -6.27
N GLY A 417 -16.53 30.06 -7.11
CA GLY A 417 -15.60 31.16 -6.94
C GLY A 417 -14.17 30.76 -7.34
N ARG A 418 -13.21 31.61 -7.02
CA ARG A 418 -11.78 31.41 -7.37
C ARG A 418 -10.86 32.09 -6.36
N ILE A 419 -9.65 31.60 -6.30
CA ILE A 419 -8.55 32.21 -5.52
C ILE A 419 -7.44 32.59 -6.50
N LEU A 420 -7.01 33.85 -6.44
CA LEU A 420 -5.93 34.35 -7.29
C LEU A 420 -4.74 34.77 -6.42
N ILE A 421 -3.55 34.52 -6.93
CA ILE A 421 -2.29 35.07 -6.39
C ILE A 421 -1.64 35.88 -7.50
N ASP A 422 -1.40 37.17 -7.26
CA ASP A 422 -0.91 38.12 -8.25
C ASP A 422 -1.70 38.10 -9.58
N GLY A 423 -3.05 37.96 -9.47
CA GLY A 423 -3.98 37.89 -10.61
C GLY A 423 -3.99 36.54 -11.34
N GLN A 424 -3.27 35.52 -10.87
CA GLN A 424 -3.22 34.19 -11.44
C GLN A 424 -4.10 33.24 -10.61
N ASP A 425 -5.06 32.60 -11.25
CA ASP A 425 -5.93 31.60 -10.60
C ASP A 425 -5.10 30.37 -10.21
N ILE A 426 -5.15 30.02 -8.91
CA ILE A 426 -4.39 28.90 -8.36
C ILE A 426 -4.81 27.54 -8.94
N SER A 427 -6.01 27.43 -9.52
CA SER A 427 -6.48 26.20 -10.18
C SER A 427 -5.75 25.96 -11.52
N ASN A 428 -5.19 27.00 -12.14
CA ASN A 428 -4.54 26.97 -13.44
C ASN A 428 -3.00 26.94 -13.37
N VAL A 429 -2.42 26.94 -12.17
CA VAL A 429 -0.98 26.80 -11.96
C VAL A 429 -0.63 25.42 -11.41
N THR A 430 0.65 25.01 -11.51
CA THR A 430 1.07 23.73 -10.93
C THR A 430 1.04 23.78 -9.41
N GLN A 431 0.52 22.73 -8.77
CA GLN A 431 0.40 22.62 -7.30
C GLN A 431 1.75 22.76 -6.60
N ASP A 432 2.81 22.17 -7.17
CA ASP A 432 4.16 22.24 -6.60
C ASP A 432 4.68 23.67 -6.59
N SER A 433 4.49 24.43 -7.67
CA SER A 433 4.92 25.83 -7.71
C SER A 433 4.11 26.72 -6.77
N LEU A 434 2.82 26.49 -6.65
CA LEU A 434 1.96 27.19 -5.67
C LEU A 434 2.48 26.96 -4.24
N ARG A 435 2.65 25.69 -3.87
CA ARG A 435 3.08 25.30 -2.53
C ARG A 435 4.52 25.71 -2.22
N ALA A 436 5.38 25.83 -3.23
CA ALA A 436 6.73 26.37 -3.06
C ALA A 436 6.72 27.81 -2.52
N HIS A 437 5.74 28.63 -2.92
CA HIS A 437 5.61 30.04 -2.50
C HIS A 437 4.81 30.23 -1.20
N ILE A 438 4.28 29.17 -0.58
CA ILE A 438 3.53 29.23 0.67
C ILE A 438 4.27 28.45 1.75
N GLY A 439 4.66 29.11 2.82
CA GLY A 439 5.14 28.48 4.07
C GLY A 439 3.98 28.27 5.03
N MET A 440 3.92 27.13 5.69
CA MET A 440 2.87 26.87 6.67
C MET A 440 3.47 26.34 7.98
N VAL A 441 3.11 26.97 9.09
CA VAL A 441 3.28 26.41 10.43
C VAL A 441 1.92 25.87 10.86
N SER A 442 1.80 24.53 10.91
CA SER A 442 0.55 23.85 11.29
C SER A 442 0.44 23.67 12.80
N GLN A 443 -0.79 23.53 13.30
CA GLN A 443 -1.11 23.16 14.67
C GLN A 443 -0.42 21.85 15.07
N ASP A 444 -0.43 20.88 14.17
CA ASP A 444 0.21 19.59 14.35
C ASP A 444 1.68 19.67 13.96
N SER A 445 2.57 19.81 14.94
CA SER A 445 4.04 19.85 14.75
C SER A 445 4.61 18.46 14.48
N SER A 446 4.04 17.72 13.52
CA SER A 446 4.49 16.38 13.18
C SER A 446 5.86 16.39 12.51
N LEU A 447 6.75 15.54 12.99
CA LEU A 447 8.06 15.31 12.40
C LEU A 447 8.07 13.97 11.67
N LEU A 448 8.80 13.94 10.57
CA LEU A 448 9.07 12.70 9.86
C LEU A 448 10.04 11.85 10.69
N HIS A 449 9.87 10.53 10.66
CA HIS A 449 10.78 9.58 11.32
C HIS A 449 12.15 9.54 10.60
N ARG A 450 12.92 10.60 10.76
CA ARG A 450 14.22 10.85 10.12
C ARG A 450 15.10 11.63 11.09
N SER A 451 16.34 11.96 10.67
CA SER A 451 17.21 12.84 11.44
C SER A 451 16.60 14.24 11.61
N VAL A 452 17.04 14.98 12.63
CA VAL A 452 16.68 16.39 12.77
C VAL A 452 17.10 17.19 11.54
N ARG A 453 18.30 16.90 10.99
CA ARG A 453 18.82 17.44 9.73
C ARG A 453 17.81 17.28 8.59
N ASP A 454 17.37 16.03 8.32
CA ASP A 454 16.43 15.76 7.23
C ASP A 454 15.07 16.43 7.45
N ASN A 455 14.64 16.55 8.70
CA ASN A 455 13.41 17.26 9.03
C ASN A 455 13.48 18.75 8.72
N ILE A 456 14.60 19.41 8.99
CA ILE A 456 14.76 20.84 8.68
C ILE A 456 14.99 21.05 7.18
N LEU A 457 15.87 20.27 6.57
CA LEU A 457 16.17 20.33 5.13
C LEU A 457 14.96 19.98 4.26
N TYR A 458 13.91 19.33 4.80
CA TYR A 458 12.69 19.05 4.07
C TYR A 458 12.01 20.32 3.53
N GLY A 459 12.24 21.49 4.17
CA GLY A 459 11.77 22.80 3.68
C GLY A 459 12.47 23.27 2.41
N ARG A 460 13.77 22.96 2.27
CA ARG A 460 14.63 23.29 1.12
C ARG A 460 15.81 22.31 1.08
N PRO A 461 15.66 21.17 0.34
CA PRO A 461 16.66 20.09 0.34
C PRO A 461 18.05 20.48 -0.14
N GLU A 462 18.15 21.49 -1.01
CA GLU A 462 19.39 22.00 -1.58
C GLU A 462 20.11 23.04 -0.68
N ALA A 463 19.55 23.37 0.48
CA ALA A 463 20.15 24.32 1.40
C ALA A 463 21.46 23.79 1.99
N SER A 464 22.41 24.68 2.18
CA SER A 464 23.69 24.37 2.84
C SER A 464 23.49 24.10 4.34
N GLU A 465 24.45 23.41 4.94
CA GLU A 465 24.46 23.18 6.39
C GLU A 465 24.46 24.48 7.19
N ALA A 466 25.19 25.49 6.71
CA ALA A 466 25.23 26.81 7.36
C ALA A 466 23.84 27.48 7.36
N GLU A 467 23.09 27.41 6.26
CA GLU A 467 21.72 27.94 6.16
C GLU A 467 20.78 27.18 7.07
N MET A 468 20.91 25.85 7.14
CA MET A 468 20.12 24.99 8.03
C MET A 468 20.36 25.36 9.50
N ILE A 469 21.62 25.51 9.92
CA ILE A 469 21.97 25.91 11.30
C ILE A 469 21.48 27.34 11.60
N ALA A 470 21.58 28.26 10.65
CA ALA A 470 21.06 29.62 10.79
C ALA A 470 19.54 29.62 11.01
N ALA A 471 18.79 28.81 10.23
CA ALA A 471 17.35 28.64 10.42
C ALA A 471 17.00 28.00 11.76
N ALA A 472 17.79 27.02 12.23
CA ALA A 472 17.61 26.39 13.53
C ALA A 472 17.87 27.37 14.68
N ARG A 473 18.86 28.27 14.55
CA ARG A 473 19.12 29.35 15.52
C ARG A 473 17.98 30.37 15.57
N GLN A 474 17.49 30.80 14.42
CA GLN A 474 16.34 31.71 14.35
C GLN A 474 15.06 31.10 14.93
N ALA A 475 14.93 29.76 14.91
CA ALA A 475 13.83 29.02 15.54
C ALA A 475 14.09 28.68 17.01
N GLU A 476 15.15 29.19 17.64
CA GLU A 476 15.58 28.84 19.01
C GLU A 476 15.72 27.30 19.20
N ALA A 477 16.12 26.59 18.14
CA ALA A 477 16.23 25.13 18.14
C ALA A 477 17.67 24.62 18.27
N HIS A 478 18.68 25.45 17.91
CA HIS A 478 20.08 25.01 17.78
C HIS A 478 20.63 24.40 19.07
N GLU A 479 20.47 25.06 20.20
CA GLU A 479 21.10 24.67 21.46
C GLU A 479 20.58 23.32 21.95
N PHE A 480 19.26 23.11 21.96
CA PHE A 480 18.72 21.82 22.41
C PHE A 480 19.01 20.70 21.38
N ILE A 481 19.08 21.02 20.07
CA ILE A 481 19.43 20.01 19.07
C ILE A 481 20.81 19.43 19.36
N LEU A 482 21.80 20.25 19.74
CA LEU A 482 23.14 19.79 20.05
C LEU A 482 23.20 18.82 21.25
N THR A 483 22.20 18.85 22.15
CA THR A 483 22.11 17.95 23.31
C THR A 483 21.41 16.62 23.01
N LEU A 484 20.86 16.46 21.81
CA LEU A 484 20.13 15.23 21.45
C LEU A 484 21.11 14.09 21.22
N GLU A 485 20.72 12.90 21.71
CA GLU A 485 21.37 11.63 21.43
C GLU A 485 20.29 10.55 21.25
N ASP A 486 20.36 9.76 20.21
CA ASP A 486 19.44 8.66 19.97
C ASP A 486 19.99 7.32 20.50
N GLN A 487 19.14 6.28 20.49
CA GLN A 487 19.48 4.94 20.98
C GLN A 487 20.64 4.28 20.21
N GLN A 488 21.02 4.80 19.05
CA GLN A 488 22.14 4.30 18.24
C GLN A 488 23.41 5.13 18.40
N GLY A 489 23.41 6.11 19.35
CA GLY A 489 24.55 6.98 19.64
C GLY A 489 24.75 8.10 18.60
N ARG A 490 23.78 8.39 17.74
CA ARG A 490 23.84 9.55 16.84
C ARG A 490 23.43 10.79 17.61
N THR A 491 24.22 11.86 17.44
CA THR A 491 24.09 13.07 18.23
C THR A 491 23.69 14.28 17.38
N GLY A 492 23.13 15.29 18.03
CA GLY A 492 22.83 16.58 17.44
C GLY A 492 21.86 16.51 16.24
N TYR A 493 22.24 17.13 15.13
CA TYR A 493 21.42 17.13 13.90
C TYR A 493 21.23 15.77 13.26
N ASP A 494 22.12 14.82 13.53
CA ASP A 494 22.04 13.46 12.98
C ASP A 494 21.21 12.51 13.86
N ALA A 495 20.81 12.96 15.07
CA ALA A 495 19.90 12.21 15.93
C ALA A 495 18.56 11.98 15.23
N GLN A 496 18.08 10.74 15.27
CA GLN A 496 16.77 10.38 14.72
C GLN A 496 15.67 10.81 15.68
N VAL A 497 14.59 11.38 15.14
CA VAL A 497 13.43 11.82 15.91
C VAL A 497 12.16 11.13 15.44
N GLY A 498 11.20 10.88 16.34
CA GLY A 498 9.95 10.20 16.03
C GLY A 498 9.37 9.45 17.23
N GLU A 499 8.27 8.70 17.05
CA GLU A 499 7.52 8.07 18.15
C GLU A 499 8.33 7.06 18.99
N ARG A 500 9.36 6.43 18.43
CA ARG A 500 10.13 5.36 19.08
C ARG A 500 11.63 5.66 19.21
N VAL A 501 12.03 6.91 19.01
CA VAL A 501 13.44 7.33 19.02
C VAL A 501 13.60 8.45 20.05
N VAL A 502 14.21 9.58 19.72
CA VAL A 502 14.27 10.71 20.65
C VAL A 502 12.88 11.35 20.76
N LYS A 503 12.30 11.33 21.97
CA LYS A 503 11.04 12.01 22.26
C LYS A 503 11.30 13.49 22.51
N LEU A 504 11.05 14.31 21.51
CA LEU A 504 11.03 15.75 21.67
C LEU A 504 9.78 16.19 22.42
N SER A 505 9.91 17.23 23.27
CA SER A 505 8.75 17.90 23.86
C SER A 505 7.89 18.57 22.77
N GLY A 506 6.66 18.96 23.09
CA GLY A 506 5.79 19.69 22.16
C GLY A 506 6.48 20.94 21.60
N GLY A 507 7.09 21.74 22.47
CA GLY A 507 7.82 22.95 22.10
C GLY A 507 9.09 22.69 21.28
N GLN A 508 9.82 21.60 21.54
CA GLN A 508 10.96 21.21 20.74
C GLN A 508 10.56 20.80 19.32
N ARG A 509 9.49 19.99 19.19
CA ARG A 509 8.94 19.62 17.86
C ARG A 509 8.53 20.86 17.08
N GLN A 510 7.85 21.79 17.74
CA GLN A 510 7.39 23.03 17.11
C GLN A 510 8.57 23.89 16.61
N ARG A 511 9.64 24.04 17.40
CA ARG A 511 10.84 24.77 17.01
C ARG A 511 11.56 24.12 15.81
N VAL A 512 11.65 22.79 15.73
CA VAL A 512 12.18 22.09 14.55
C VAL A 512 11.29 22.34 13.32
N THR A 513 9.96 22.30 13.49
CA THR A 513 9.01 22.61 12.42
C THR A 513 9.12 24.07 11.97
N LEU A 514 9.30 25.00 12.90
CA LEU A 514 9.55 26.42 12.60
C LEU A 514 10.86 26.62 11.83
N ALA A 515 11.95 25.95 12.23
CA ALA A 515 13.22 25.97 11.48
C ALA A 515 13.05 25.51 10.04
N ARG A 516 12.22 24.49 9.77
CA ARG A 516 11.86 24.03 8.43
C ARG A 516 11.18 25.13 7.60
N VAL A 517 10.25 25.87 8.20
CA VAL A 517 9.51 26.96 7.53
C VAL A 517 10.41 28.17 7.30
N ILE A 518 11.27 28.50 8.25
CA ILE A 518 12.30 29.56 8.10
C ILE A 518 13.23 29.22 6.95
N LEU A 519 13.76 28.01 6.90
CA LEU A 519 14.66 27.57 5.84
C LEU A 519 14.00 27.60 4.46
N LYS A 520 12.72 27.26 4.37
CA LYS A 520 11.92 27.35 3.14
C LYS A 520 11.82 28.78 2.62
N ASN A 521 11.74 29.76 3.52
CA ASN A 521 11.69 31.20 3.24
C ASN A 521 10.65 31.62 2.19
N ALA A 522 9.46 31.03 2.24
CA ALA A 522 8.38 31.36 1.31
C ALA A 522 7.85 32.79 1.52
N PRO A 523 7.42 33.49 0.44
CA PRO A 523 6.93 34.88 0.52
C PRO A 523 5.53 35.02 1.11
N ILE A 524 4.70 33.96 1.07
CA ILE A 524 3.41 33.90 1.74
C ILE A 524 3.54 32.96 2.93
N LEU A 525 3.06 33.36 4.10
CA LEU A 525 3.12 32.58 5.33
C LEU A 525 1.73 32.34 5.91
N ILE A 526 1.42 31.11 6.20
CA ILE A 526 0.20 30.70 6.90
C ILE A 526 0.60 30.16 8.28
N LEU A 527 0.02 30.73 9.33
CA LEU A 527 0.23 30.32 10.71
C LEU A 527 -1.08 29.76 11.26
N ASP A 528 -1.13 28.46 11.58
CA ASP A 528 -2.28 27.79 12.15
C ASP A 528 -1.95 27.32 13.56
N GLU A 529 -2.47 28.04 14.58
CA GLU A 529 -2.28 27.76 16.02
C GLU A 529 -0.82 27.55 16.47
N ALA A 530 0.09 28.32 15.95
CA ALA A 530 1.55 28.13 16.10
C ALA A 530 2.08 28.16 17.56
N THR A 531 1.24 28.37 18.61
CA THR A 531 1.72 28.57 20.02
C THR A 531 0.90 27.81 21.06
N SER A 532 0.03 26.87 20.72
CA SER A 532 -0.97 26.30 21.65
C SER A 532 -0.45 25.30 22.71
N ALA A 533 0.80 24.80 22.60
CA ALA A 533 1.30 23.69 23.42
C ALA A 533 2.61 23.99 24.18
N LEU A 534 2.85 25.24 24.65
CA LEU A 534 4.15 25.69 25.13
C LEU A 534 4.14 26.15 26.59
N ASP A 535 5.28 25.93 27.26
CA ASP A 535 5.61 26.58 28.55
C ASP A 535 5.87 28.07 28.30
N SER A 536 5.55 28.93 29.30
CA SER A 536 5.54 30.39 29.14
C SER A 536 6.87 31.02 28.68
N GLU A 537 8.03 30.45 29.05
CA GLU A 537 9.34 30.96 28.61
C GLU A 537 9.63 30.57 27.15
N ALA A 538 9.33 29.31 26.76
CA ALA A 538 9.48 28.84 25.39
C ALA A 538 8.49 29.53 24.43
N GLU A 539 7.34 29.96 24.92
CA GLU A 539 6.34 30.70 24.15
C GLU A 539 6.84 32.07 23.71
N ALA A 540 7.44 32.84 24.61
CA ALA A 540 7.96 34.17 24.27
C ALA A 540 9.04 34.11 23.18
N ALA A 541 9.99 33.17 23.31
CA ALA A 541 11.04 32.96 22.31
C ALA A 541 10.48 32.54 20.93
N ILE A 542 9.48 31.67 20.89
CA ILE A 542 8.83 31.26 19.64
C ILE A 542 8.01 32.40 19.04
N GLN A 543 7.34 33.22 19.84
CA GLN A 543 6.63 34.40 19.35
C GLN A 543 7.59 35.38 18.71
N GLU A 544 8.73 35.67 19.34
CA GLU A 544 9.77 36.55 18.78
C GLU A 544 10.30 36.00 17.45
N ALA A 545 10.61 34.70 17.41
CA ALA A 545 11.03 34.03 16.16
C ALA A 545 9.95 34.14 15.06
N LEU A 546 8.68 33.95 15.40
CA LEU A 546 7.56 34.09 14.46
C LEU A 546 7.44 35.52 13.92
N TYR A 547 7.56 36.55 14.77
CA TYR A 547 7.55 37.95 14.32
C TYR A 547 8.71 38.24 13.36
N GLY A 548 9.90 37.69 13.62
CA GLY A 548 11.04 37.80 12.71
C GLY A 548 10.77 37.16 11.33
N VAL A 549 10.10 36.00 11.31
CA VAL A 549 9.74 35.27 10.08
C VAL A 549 8.66 35.98 9.27
N MET A 550 7.73 36.68 9.93
CA MET A 550 6.64 37.44 9.29
C MET A 550 7.11 38.73 8.61
N ALA A 551 8.31 39.21 8.92
CA ALA A 551 8.79 40.49 8.37
C ALA A 551 8.89 40.45 6.83
N GLY A 552 8.26 41.41 6.16
CA GLY A 552 8.27 41.55 4.71
C GLY A 552 7.47 40.49 3.94
N LYS A 553 6.65 39.69 4.58
CA LYS A 553 5.84 38.65 3.95
C LYS A 553 4.34 38.94 4.06
N THR A 554 3.55 38.40 3.11
CA THR A 554 2.09 38.34 3.25
C THR A 554 1.75 37.23 4.22
N VAL A 555 1.02 37.54 5.31
CA VAL A 555 0.78 36.61 6.41
C VAL A 555 -0.71 36.41 6.65
N ILE A 556 -1.10 35.15 6.84
CA ILE A 556 -2.44 34.75 7.29
C ILE A 556 -2.27 33.99 8.60
N ALA A 557 -2.65 34.58 9.71
CA ALA A 557 -2.57 33.98 11.03
C ALA A 557 -3.94 33.50 11.50
N ILE A 558 -4.12 32.18 11.66
CA ILE A 558 -5.27 31.59 12.34
C ILE A 558 -4.82 31.33 13.77
N ALA A 559 -5.31 32.08 14.73
CA ALA A 559 -4.89 31.91 16.09
C ALA A 559 -6.07 31.62 17.02
N HIS A 560 -5.82 30.72 17.96
CA HIS A 560 -6.63 30.56 19.16
C HIS A 560 -6.24 31.54 20.27
N ARG A 561 -5.05 32.15 20.20
CA ARG A 561 -4.61 33.20 21.13
C ARG A 561 -4.77 34.56 20.49
N LEU A 562 -5.69 35.33 21.02
CA LEU A 562 -6.00 36.65 20.48
C LEU A 562 -4.86 37.66 20.64
N SER A 563 -3.92 37.42 21.55
CA SER A 563 -2.71 38.24 21.70
C SER A 563 -1.85 38.27 20.44
N THR A 564 -1.71 37.13 19.74
CA THR A 564 -1.00 37.05 18.46
C THR A 564 -1.77 37.79 17.35
N ILE A 565 -3.10 37.74 17.39
CA ILE A 565 -3.98 38.38 16.40
C ILE A 565 -4.05 39.89 16.58
N ALA A 566 -3.96 40.39 17.81
CA ALA A 566 -3.98 41.83 18.11
C ALA A 566 -2.83 42.62 17.44
N ALA A 567 -1.72 41.96 17.12
CA ALA A 567 -0.56 42.54 16.43
C ALA A 567 -0.66 42.48 14.90
N MET A 568 -1.76 41.98 14.32
CA MET A 568 -1.97 41.93 12.87
C MET A 568 -2.49 43.28 12.34
N ASP A 569 -2.18 43.55 11.08
CA ASP A 569 -2.61 44.82 10.42
C ASP A 569 -4.13 44.87 10.31
N ARG A 570 -4.75 43.71 10.04
CA ARG A 570 -6.21 43.59 9.91
C ARG A 570 -6.68 42.23 10.44
N ILE A 571 -7.87 42.22 11.01
CA ILE A 571 -8.53 41.03 11.56
C ILE A 571 -9.79 40.77 10.75
N VAL A 572 -10.00 39.49 10.41
CA VAL A 572 -11.19 38.99 9.71
C VAL A 572 -11.87 38.00 10.63
N VAL A 573 -13.10 38.28 11.02
CA VAL A 573 -13.93 37.38 11.84
C VAL A 573 -14.81 36.54 10.93
N LEU A 574 -14.67 35.23 11.01
CA LEU A 574 -15.50 34.26 10.30
C LEU A 574 -16.60 33.72 11.20
N GLU A 575 -17.83 33.71 10.69
CA GLU A 575 -18.99 33.06 11.29
C GLU A 575 -19.77 32.34 10.17
N ASP A 576 -20.07 31.06 10.39
CA ASP A 576 -20.84 30.21 9.46
C ASP A 576 -20.33 30.27 8.01
N GLY A 577 -19.00 30.26 7.82
CA GLY A 577 -18.35 30.27 6.51
C GLY A 577 -18.31 31.62 5.80
N ARG A 578 -18.73 32.71 6.46
CA ARG A 578 -18.77 34.07 5.92
C ARG A 578 -17.94 35.04 6.74
N ILE A 579 -17.57 36.17 6.16
CA ILE A 579 -16.96 37.27 6.88
C ILE A 579 -18.05 38.01 7.62
N ALA A 580 -18.02 38.00 8.96
CA ALA A 580 -18.92 38.74 9.81
C ALA A 580 -18.42 40.14 10.12
N GLU A 581 -17.10 40.26 10.42
CA GLU A 581 -16.45 41.52 10.78
C GLU A 581 -15.06 41.60 10.15
N THR A 582 -14.59 42.80 9.83
CA THR A 582 -13.24 43.09 9.40
C THR A 582 -12.79 44.48 9.86
N GLY A 583 -11.58 44.60 10.36
CA GLY A 583 -11.02 45.86 10.83
C GLY A 583 -9.74 45.64 11.63
N SER A 584 -9.13 46.71 12.13
CA SER A 584 -8.02 46.66 13.07
C SER A 584 -8.49 46.19 14.47
N HIS A 585 -7.57 45.75 15.29
CA HIS A 585 -7.85 45.34 16.67
C HIS A 585 -8.64 46.45 17.43
N ALA A 586 -8.20 47.69 17.36
CA ALA A 586 -8.83 48.82 18.04
C ALA A 586 -10.24 49.14 17.49
N GLU A 587 -10.45 49.05 16.17
CA GLU A 587 -11.77 49.28 15.56
C GLU A 587 -12.75 48.20 15.97
N LEU A 588 -12.36 46.92 15.93
CA LEU A 588 -13.24 45.80 16.27
C LEU A 588 -13.58 45.75 17.76
N LEU A 589 -12.67 46.15 18.65
CA LEU A 589 -12.99 46.30 20.08
C LEU A 589 -14.03 47.41 20.32
N LYS A 590 -13.86 48.54 19.62
CA LYS A 590 -14.79 49.69 19.75
C LYS A 590 -16.17 49.38 19.16
N ALA A 591 -16.25 48.49 18.14
CA ALA A 591 -17.51 48.08 17.53
C ALA A 591 -18.34 47.16 18.45
N ASP A 592 -17.80 46.65 19.54
CA ASP A 592 -18.44 45.76 20.55
C ASP A 592 -19.19 44.56 19.93
N GLY A 593 -18.61 44.03 18.83
CA GLY A 593 -19.16 42.94 18.05
C GLY A 593 -18.71 41.54 18.51
N LEU A 594 -18.66 40.60 17.55
CA LEU A 594 -18.21 39.22 17.79
C LEU A 594 -16.75 39.17 18.26
N TYR A 595 -15.87 39.98 17.66
CA TYR A 595 -14.46 40.05 18.04
C TYR A 595 -14.29 40.52 19.49
N ALA A 596 -14.98 41.60 19.88
CA ALA A 596 -14.92 42.12 21.26
C ALA A 596 -15.37 41.05 22.27
N ARG A 597 -16.42 40.30 21.96
CA ARG A 597 -16.89 39.18 22.80
C ARG A 597 -15.87 38.03 22.87
N PHE A 598 -15.18 37.70 21.80
CA PHE A 598 -14.10 36.70 21.84
C PHE A 598 -12.94 37.19 22.69
N TRP A 599 -12.56 38.46 22.51
CA TRP A 599 -11.48 39.10 23.30
C TRP A 599 -11.80 39.11 24.78
N ALA A 600 -12.98 39.57 25.19
CA ALA A 600 -13.42 39.65 26.57
C ALA A 600 -13.42 38.25 27.26
N ARG A 601 -13.82 37.21 26.57
CA ARG A 601 -13.81 35.84 27.10
C ARG A 601 -12.40 35.30 27.29
N GLN A 602 -11.44 35.70 26.49
CA GLN A 602 -10.07 35.19 26.58
C GLN A 602 -9.18 36.01 27.49
N SER A 603 -9.42 37.32 27.59
CA SER A 603 -8.73 38.24 28.50
C SER A 603 -9.37 38.27 29.91
N GLY A 604 -10.69 38.08 30.01
CA GLY A 604 -11.42 38.11 31.29
C GLY A 604 -11.29 36.87 32.17
N GLY A 605 -10.70 35.78 31.67
CA GLY A 605 -10.39 34.60 32.50
C GLY A 605 -9.24 34.77 33.47
N PHE A 606 -8.53 35.92 33.41
CA PHE A 606 -7.43 36.28 34.36
C PHE A 606 -7.76 37.46 35.28
N ILE A 607 -8.90 38.11 35.15
CA ILE A 607 -9.26 39.33 35.92
C ILE A 607 -10.59 39.18 36.69
N GLY A 608 -11.01 37.98 37.01
CA GLY A 608 -12.31 37.73 37.65
C GLY A 608 -12.26 37.03 38.99
N LEU A 609 -11.28 37.36 39.87
CA LEU A 609 -11.27 36.91 41.28
C LEU A 609 -10.89 37.99 42.32
N GLU A 610 -10.98 39.27 41.96
CA GLU A 610 -10.88 40.35 42.93
C GLU A 610 -12.02 41.33 42.66
N ASP A 611 -13.24 41.08 43.16
CA ASP A 611 -14.24 42.04 43.61
C ASP A 611 -15.58 41.31 43.84
N GLU A 612 -15.64 40.53 44.94
CA GLU A 612 -16.84 40.30 45.73
C GLU A 612 -16.34 39.91 47.15
N ALA A 613 -16.11 40.94 48.01
CA ALA A 613 -16.09 40.84 49.44
C ALA A 613 -17.02 41.90 50.05
#